data_2e5078544846b329850d0987a0a3e87f
#
_entry.id   2e5078544846b329850d0987a0a3e87f
#
_cell.length_a   1.000
_cell.length_b   1.000
_cell.length_c   1.000
_cell.angle_alpha   90.00
_cell.angle_beta   90.00
_cell.angle_gamma   90.00
#
_symmetry.space_group_name_H-M   'P 1'
#
loop_
_entity.id
_entity.type
_entity.pdbx_description
1 polymer ?
#
loop_
_entity_poly.entity_id
_entity_poly.type
_entity_poly.pdbx_seq_one_letter_code
_entity_poly.pdbx_strand_id
1 'polypeptide(L)'
;MASEFDVIIVGGGAAGIGAARRLAAQGVSALLLESSPRFGGRAYTQDLGGYPLDLGCEWLHSGDRNAWVGIAEAAGLPVDRSDPPWAQAHPGIARNEDDEESARQAYGDWEERLRAVTKGSDRANDAMESDNQWNAYVRAIAGFMSCVSPEDISATDYLAYDDASTGENWNLPLGYGTLVAASLPPSTALRLATPAERIDLTADGVAVATRAGTLRAEAVILTVSTAVLAGDAIRLPPGTEPWREAAAVLPLGRNEKVFLEIGPGAAFGPDSHAYGNLRDARSAAYSIRPNGWPVIEAFLGGEGARILREEGPAAGFAHTKTELVGLFGNEVASAIRPLAATSWSRMATIGGAYSCALPGEARARARLAQPFEDRLFFAGEATHPFDFTTAHGAHDSGVRAADEALVALHGRVRAGRRDALAAGTRAAG
;
A
#
# COMPACT_ATOMS: atom_id res chain seq x y z
N MET A 1 34.35 1.90 14.65
CA MET A 1 34.47 2.67 13.38
C MET A 1 33.32 3.64 13.37
N ALA A 2 33.54 4.90 13.00
CA ALA A 2 32.49 5.91 12.95
C ALA A 2 31.37 5.49 12.00
N SER A 3 30.13 5.88 12.33
CA SER A 3 28.96 5.71 11.46
C SER A 3 29.13 6.56 10.20
N GLU A 4 28.80 6.01 9.03
CA GLU A 4 28.82 6.75 7.76
C GLU A 4 27.59 7.65 7.61
N PHE A 5 26.49 7.27 8.25
CA PHE A 5 25.21 7.95 8.23
C PHE A 5 24.60 7.98 9.64
N ASP A 6 23.76 8.95 9.91
CA ASP A 6 23.00 8.96 11.16
C ASP A 6 21.90 7.88 11.10
N VAL A 7 21.22 7.77 9.97
CA VAL A 7 20.12 6.80 9.78
C VAL A 7 20.25 6.05 8.46
N ILE A 8 20.05 4.73 8.49
CA ILE A 8 19.79 3.93 7.28
C ILE A 8 18.29 3.64 7.20
N ILE A 9 17.68 3.95 6.05
CA ILE A 9 16.30 3.60 5.73
C ILE A 9 16.33 2.38 4.82
N VAL A 10 15.66 1.30 5.20
CA VAL A 10 15.59 0.06 4.42
C VAL A 10 14.20 -0.06 3.79
N GLY A 11 14.12 0.13 2.48
CA GLY A 11 12.91 0.18 1.68
C GLY A 11 12.61 1.58 1.14
N GLY A 12 12.49 1.68 -0.19
CA GLY A 12 12.30 2.95 -0.92
C GLY A 12 10.85 3.19 -1.34
N GLY A 13 9.87 2.68 -0.59
CA GLY A 13 8.45 2.96 -0.79
C GLY A 13 8.00 4.29 -0.16
N ALA A 14 6.69 4.56 -0.18
CA ALA A 14 6.10 5.79 0.38
C ALA A 14 6.52 6.05 1.84
N ALA A 15 6.64 5.01 2.67
CA ALA A 15 7.10 5.14 4.05
C ALA A 15 8.57 5.54 4.13
N GLY A 16 9.46 4.91 3.34
CA GLY A 16 10.87 5.26 3.32
C GLY A 16 11.11 6.68 2.79
N ILE A 17 10.34 7.11 1.80
CA ILE A 17 10.39 8.48 1.26
C ILE A 17 9.86 9.48 2.31
N GLY A 18 8.77 9.16 3.03
CA GLY A 18 8.26 9.97 4.14
C GLY A 18 9.31 10.16 5.23
N ALA A 19 9.97 9.07 5.64
CA ALA A 19 11.06 9.10 6.61
C ALA A 19 12.25 9.95 6.11
N ALA A 20 12.68 9.75 4.86
CA ALA A 20 13.77 10.51 4.25
C ALA A 20 13.49 12.02 4.22
N ARG A 21 12.24 12.39 3.84
CA ARG A 21 11.81 13.80 3.83
C ARG A 21 11.87 14.42 5.23
N ARG A 22 11.41 13.68 6.23
CA ARG A 22 11.39 14.15 7.62
C ARG A 22 12.81 14.32 8.17
N LEU A 23 13.70 13.36 7.94
CA LEU A 23 15.11 13.42 8.35
C LEU A 23 15.85 14.56 7.64
N ALA A 24 15.66 14.71 6.33
CA ALA A 24 16.27 15.78 5.55
C ALA A 24 15.83 17.17 6.04
N ALA A 25 14.55 17.35 6.40
CA ALA A 25 14.05 18.59 6.99
C ALA A 25 14.69 18.95 8.35
N GLN A 26 15.29 17.97 9.04
CA GLN A 26 16.01 18.15 10.30
C GLN A 26 17.56 18.16 10.12
N GLY A 27 18.04 18.12 8.88
CA GLY A 27 19.48 18.13 8.58
C GLY A 27 20.22 16.84 8.99
N VAL A 28 19.50 15.74 9.17
CA VAL A 28 20.05 14.42 9.53
C VAL A 28 20.50 13.68 8.29
N SER A 29 21.71 13.11 8.30
CA SER A 29 22.23 12.34 7.18
C SER A 29 21.56 10.97 7.08
N ALA A 30 20.96 10.67 5.93
CA ALA A 30 20.29 9.42 5.71
C ALA A 30 20.74 8.73 4.43
N LEU A 31 20.85 7.40 4.50
CA LEU A 31 21.01 6.51 3.35
C LEU A 31 19.75 5.67 3.16
N LEU A 32 19.13 5.75 1.99
CA LEU A 32 18.01 4.88 1.61
C LEU A 32 18.55 3.69 0.80
N LEU A 33 18.26 2.48 1.27
CA LEU A 33 18.55 1.22 0.59
C LEU A 33 17.26 0.67 -0.01
N GLU A 34 17.31 0.36 -1.31
CA GLU A 34 16.19 -0.27 -2.01
C GLU A 34 16.68 -1.55 -2.73
N SER A 35 15.96 -2.63 -2.52
CA SER A 35 16.28 -3.94 -3.11
C SER A 35 16.04 -4.02 -4.62
N SER A 36 15.10 -3.21 -5.12
CA SER A 36 14.72 -3.14 -6.53
C SER A 36 15.58 -2.15 -7.31
N PRO A 37 15.59 -2.20 -8.66
CA PRO A 37 16.28 -1.21 -9.49
C PRO A 37 15.53 0.13 -9.56
N ARG A 38 14.37 0.27 -8.91
CA ARG A 38 13.57 1.48 -8.76
C ARG A 38 13.11 1.64 -7.32
N PHE A 39 12.85 2.85 -6.89
CA PHE A 39 12.13 3.16 -5.65
C PHE A 39 10.65 3.51 -5.94
N GLY A 40 9.87 3.88 -4.92
CA GLY A 40 8.43 4.06 -4.97
C GLY A 40 7.66 2.86 -4.41
N GLY A 41 8.24 1.66 -4.42
CA GLY A 41 7.59 0.45 -3.90
C GLY A 41 6.30 0.12 -4.65
N ARG A 42 5.17 0.05 -3.93
CA ARG A 42 3.81 -0.15 -4.46
C ARG A 42 3.16 1.11 -5.05
N ALA A 43 3.81 2.27 -4.95
CA ALA A 43 3.49 3.46 -5.73
C ALA A 43 4.34 3.44 -7.01
N TYR A 44 3.71 3.12 -8.13
CA TYR A 44 4.41 2.92 -9.39
C TYR A 44 3.55 3.32 -10.58
N THR A 45 3.93 4.43 -11.21
CA THR A 45 3.38 4.88 -12.48
C THR A 45 4.32 4.44 -13.60
N GLN A 46 3.78 3.96 -14.69
CA GLN A 46 4.52 3.62 -15.89
C GLN A 46 3.85 4.27 -17.10
N ASP A 47 4.65 4.83 -18.01
CA ASP A 47 4.16 5.24 -19.33
C ASP A 47 3.87 3.98 -20.15
N LEU A 48 2.61 3.77 -20.46
CA LEU A 48 2.12 2.66 -21.29
C LEU A 48 1.27 3.22 -22.42
N GLY A 49 1.79 3.13 -23.62
CA GLY A 49 1.11 3.66 -24.80
C GLY A 49 1.01 5.18 -24.86
N GLY A 50 1.85 5.90 -24.12
CA GLY A 50 1.83 7.37 -23.99
C GLY A 50 0.96 7.90 -22.86
N TYR A 51 0.49 7.02 -21.96
CA TYR A 51 -0.35 7.37 -20.80
C TYR A 51 0.33 6.98 -19.49
N PRO A 52 0.37 7.88 -18.48
CA PRO A 52 0.96 7.59 -17.16
C PRO A 52 -0.02 6.75 -16.32
N LEU A 53 0.05 5.44 -16.46
CA LEU A 53 -0.83 4.52 -15.76
C LEU A 53 -0.24 4.10 -14.41
N ASP A 54 -1.02 4.20 -13.35
CA ASP A 54 -0.65 3.74 -12.02
C ASP A 54 -0.85 2.22 -11.88
N LEU A 55 0.23 1.48 -11.88
CA LEU A 55 0.23 0.04 -11.71
C LEU A 55 -0.01 -0.36 -10.24
N GLY A 56 0.24 0.56 -9.31
CA GLY A 56 0.01 0.40 -7.88
C GLY A 56 -1.11 1.29 -7.36
N CYS A 57 -0.83 2.04 -6.29
CA CYS A 57 -1.79 3.02 -5.76
C CYS A 57 -2.05 4.12 -6.80
N GLU A 58 -3.30 4.55 -6.87
CA GLU A 58 -3.79 5.51 -7.85
C GLU A 58 -4.55 6.66 -7.19
N TRP A 59 -5.37 6.36 -6.19
CA TRP A 59 -6.27 7.30 -5.56
C TRP A 59 -5.68 7.93 -4.29
N LEU A 60 -5.84 9.24 -4.18
CA LEU A 60 -5.57 10.01 -2.96
C LEU A 60 -6.78 9.86 -2.02
N HIS A 61 -6.91 8.69 -1.38
CA HIS A 61 -7.96 8.45 -0.39
C HIS A 61 -7.85 9.43 0.77
N SER A 62 -9.00 9.85 1.33
CA SER A 62 -9.09 10.92 2.34
C SER A 62 -8.30 12.16 1.90
N GLY A 63 -8.58 12.63 0.69
CA GLY A 63 -7.82 13.68 0.00
C GLY A 63 -7.71 14.98 0.79
N ASP A 64 -8.72 15.30 1.58
CA ASP A 64 -8.79 16.48 2.46
C ASP A 64 -7.74 16.48 3.60
N ARG A 65 -7.22 15.30 3.99
CA ARG A 65 -6.17 15.15 5.01
C ARG A 65 -4.94 14.36 4.54
N ASN A 66 -4.90 13.98 3.28
CA ASN A 66 -3.82 13.19 2.68
C ASN A 66 -2.58 14.06 2.47
N ALA A 67 -1.48 13.71 3.12
CA ALA A 67 -0.22 14.47 3.03
C ALA A 67 0.31 14.62 1.58
N TRP A 68 0.02 13.64 0.71
CA TRP A 68 0.46 13.69 -0.69
C TRP A 68 -0.23 14.78 -1.50
N VAL A 69 -1.42 15.25 -1.10
CA VAL A 69 -2.10 16.39 -1.75
C VAL A 69 -1.26 17.65 -1.59
N GLY A 70 -0.87 18.00 -0.37
CA GLY A 70 0.00 19.16 -0.14
C GLY A 70 1.37 19.04 -0.80
N ILE A 71 1.91 17.82 -0.90
CA ILE A 71 3.17 17.55 -1.60
C ILE A 71 3.00 17.75 -3.12
N ALA A 72 1.90 17.30 -3.70
CA ALA A 72 1.59 17.51 -5.12
C ALA A 72 1.45 18.99 -5.45
N GLU A 73 0.69 19.72 -4.64
CA GLU A 73 0.48 21.16 -4.80
C GLU A 73 1.80 21.95 -4.70
N ALA A 74 2.63 21.62 -3.71
CA ALA A 74 3.95 22.25 -3.55
C ALA A 74 4.89 21.93 -4.74
N ALA A 75 4.69 20.82 -5.42
CA ALA A 75 5.40 20.44 -6.64
C ALA A 75 4.77 21.02 -7.92
N GLY A 76 3.65 21.75 -7.82
CA GLY A 76 2.92 22.31 -8.97
C GLY A 76 2.18 21.24 -9.81
N LEU A 77 1.91 20.06 -9.25
CA LEU A 77 1.18 19.00 -9.92
C LEU A 77 -0.33 19.19 -9.71
N PRO A 78 -1.14 19.05 -10.78
CA PRO A 78 -2.59 19.17 -10.67
C PRO A 78 -3.18 18.00 -9.88
N VAL A 79 -4.06 18.31 -8.94
CA VAL A 79 -4.89 17.34 -8.21
C VAL A 79 -6.32 17.47 -8.73
N ASP A 80 -6.86 16.40 -9.29
CA ASP A 80 -8.26 16.31 -9.64
C ASP A 80 -9.09 15.97 -8.40
N ARG A 81 -9.99 16.87 -8.03
CA ARG A 81 -10.86 16.76 -6.86
C ARG A 81 -12.31 16.44 -7.22
N SER A 82 -12.57 16.09 -8.48
CA SER A 82 -13.89 15.62 -8.89
C SER A 82 -14.24 14.30 -8.20
N ASP A 83 -15.53 14.04 -8.04
CA ASP A 83 -16.01 12.77 -7.50
C ASP A 83 -15.48 11.61 -8.34
N PRO A 84 -15.01 10.54 -7.68
CA PRO A 84 -14.47 9.40 -8.40
C PRO A 84 -15.55 8.71 -9.23
N PRO A 85 -15.18 8.03 -10.35
CA PRO A 85 -16.17 7.45 -11.26
C PRO A 85 -17.15 6.47 -10.59
N TRP A 86 -16.73 5.72 -9.58
CA TRP A 86 -17.62 4.78 -8.85
C TRP A 86 -18.67 5.49 -7.96
N ALA A 87 -18.49 6.76 -7.63
CA ALA A 87 -19.46 7.57 -6.89
C ALA A 87 -20.45 8.29 -7.81
N GLN A 88 -20.23 8.25 -9.13
CA GLN A 88 -21.08 8.91 -10.12
C GLN A 88 -22.08 7.89 -10.71
N ALA A 89 -23.23 8.40 -11.13
CA ALA A 89 -24.18 7.60 -11.90
C ALA A 89 -23.70 7.46 -13.36
N HIS A 90 -23.63 6.23 -13.85
CA HIS A 90 -23.29 5.93 -15.25
C HIS A 90 -24.47 5.27 -15.97
N PRO A 91 -25.54 6.03 -16.33
CA PRO A 91 -26.74 5.48 -16.95
C PRO A 91 -26.38 4.78 -18.27
N GLY A 92 -26.93 3.58 -18.45
CA GLY A 92 -26.77 2.79 -19.67
C GLY A 92 -25.51 1.90 -19.72
N ILE A 93 -24.69 1.87 -18.67
CA ILE A 93 -23.58 0.90 -18.54
C ILE A 93 -24.07 -0.35 -17.81
N ALA A 94 -24.87 -0.20 -16.76
CA ALA A 94 -25.48 -1.31 -16.04
C ALA A 94 -26.50 -2.03 -16.92
N ARG A 95 -26.40 -3.38 -16.97
CA ARG A 95 -27.44 -4.19 -17.63
C ARG A 95 -28.77 -4.20 -16.88
N ASN A 96 -28.71 -4.01 -15.55
CA ASN A 96 -29.85 -3.96 -14.66
C ASN A 96 -29.53 -3.05 -13.47
N GLU A 97 -30.03 -1.82 -13.50
CA GLU A 97 -29.84 -0.82 -12.43
C GLU A 97 -30.43 -1.30 -11.09
N ASP A 98 -31.55 -2.05 -11.12
CA ASP A 98 -32.18 -2.62 -9.91
C ASP A 98 -31.28 -3.68 -9.25
N ASP A 99 -30.56 -4.49 -10.05
CA ASP A 99 -29.61 -5.47 -9.53
C ASP A 99 -28.38 -4.78 -8.89
N GLU A 100 -27.88 -3.71 -9.49
CA GLU A 100 -26.75 -2.95 -8.91
C GLU A 100 -27.14 -2.27 -7.59
N GLU A 101 -28.32 -1.66 -7.53
CA GLU A 101 -28.81 -1.06 -6.29
C GLU A 101 -29.00 -2.10 -5.20
N SER A 102 -29.60 -3.25 -5.54
CA SER A 102 -29.79 -4.36 -4.59
C SER A 102 -28.46 -4.94 -4.11
N ALA A 103 -27.46 -5.02 -4.98
CA ALA A 103 -26.13 -5.50 -4.62
C ALA A 103 -25.39 -4.49 -3.69
N ARG A 104 -25.47 -3.17 -3.99
CA ARG A 104 -24.96 -2.12 -3.11
C ARG A 104 -25.62 -2.13 -1.74
N GLN A 105 -26.95 -2.30 -1.70
CA GLN A 105 -27.68 -2.41 -0.43
C GLN A 105 -27.21 -3.63 0.39
N ALA A 106 -27.02 -4.78 -0.25
CA ALA A 106 -26.54 -5.98 0.44
C ALA A 106 -25.12 -5.78 1.02
N TYR A 107 -24.28 -5.00 0.34
CA TYR A 107 -22.96 -4.64 0.86
C TYR A 107 -23.07 -3.69 2.07
N GLY A 108 -23.88 -2.65 2.01
CA GLY A 108 -24.12 -1.74 3.15
C GLY A 108 -24.71 -2.48 4.36
N ASP A 109 -25.65 -3.38 4.15
CA ASP A 109 -26.22 -4.23 5.21
C ASP A 109 -25.15 -5.14 5.84
N TRP A 110 -24.20 -5.63 5.05
CA TRP A 110 -23.05 -6.39 5.57
C TRP A 110 -22.14 -5.52 6.44
N GLU A 111 -21.80 -4.30 6.01
CA GLU A 111 -21.00 -3.36 6.78
C GLU A 111 -21.64 -2.99 8.12
N GLU A 112 -22.96 -2.76 8.13
CA GLU A 112 -23.70 -2.51 9.38
C GLU A 112 -23.57 -3.70 10.36
N ARG A 113 -23.67 -4.94 9.85
CA ARG A 113 -23.52 -6.15 10.67
C ARG A 113 -22.11 -6.38 11.19
N LEU A 114 -21.06 -5.85 10.53
CA LEU A 114 -19.67 -5.97 11.00
C LEU A 114 -19.50 -5.46 12.44
N ARG A 115 -20.18 -4.37 12.80
CA ARG A 115 -20.09 -3.79 14.17
C ARG A 115 -20.58 -4.75 15.26
N ALA A 116 -21.46 -5.66 14.95
CA ALA A 116 -21.90 -6.70 15.88
C ALA A 116 -20.85 -7.83 16.01
N VAL A 117 -20.20 -8.18 14.90
CA VAL A 117 -19.21 -9.26 14.83
C VAL A 117 -17.95 -8.94 15.63
N THR A 118 -17.54 -7.66 15.74
CA THR A 118 -16.37 -7.24 16.54
C THR A 118 -16.45 -7.66 18.01
N LYS A 119 -17.66 -7.88 18.54
CA LYS A 119 -17.89 -8.31 19.93
C LYS A 119 -17.76 -9.83 20.14
N GLY A 120 -17.53 -10.57 19.08
CA GLY A 120 -17.49 -12.03 19.09
C GLY A 120 -16.29 -12.60 18.35
N SER A 121 -16.50 -13.14 17.15
CA SER A 121 -15.48 -13.84 16.38
C SER A 121 -14.44 -12.90 15.72
N ASP A 122 -14.76 -11.62 15.57
CA ASP A 122 -14.02 -10.63 14.77
C ASP A 122 -13.80 -11.02 13.29
N ARG A 123 -14.50 -12.06 12.82
CA ARG A 123 -14.39 -12.55 11.45
C ARG A 123 -15.46 -11.90 10.57
N ALA A 124 -15.07 -11.12 9.57
CA ALA A 124 -15.99 -10.38 8.72
C ALA A 124 -16.98 -11.29 7.95
N ASN A 125 -16.61 -12.54 7.68
CA ASN A 125 -17.51 -13.51 7.07
C ASN A 125 -18.76 -13.83 7.92
N ASP A 126 -18.66 -13.70 9.24
CA ASP A 126 -19.80 -13.97 10.14
C ASP A 126 -20.88 -12.87 10.08
N ALA A 127 -20.60 -11.76 9.40
CA ALA A 127 -21.57 -10.74 9.04
C ALA A 127 -22.30 -11.03 7.71
N MET A 128 -21.88 -12.06 6.95
CA MET A 128 -22.56 -12.47 5.73
C MET A 128 -23.97 -13.00 6.02
N GLU A 129 -24.92 -12.65 5.18
CA GLU A 129 -26.26 -13.18 5.26
C GLU A 129 -26.33 -14.55 4.56
N SER A 130 -26.93 -15.54 5.23
CA SER A 130 -27.08 -16.87 4.62
C SER A 130 -27.93 -16.80 3.35
N ASP A 131 -27.47 -17.47 2.29
CA ASP A 131 -28.20 -17.62 1.02
C ASP A 131 -28.54 -16.30 0.29
N ASN A 132 -27.92 -15.15 0.68
CA ASN A 132 -28.12 -13.92 -0.06
C ASN A 132 -27.47 -14.03 -1.45
N GLN A 133 -28.25 -13.79 -2.48
CA GLN A 133 -27.83 -13.87 -3.87
C GLN A 133 -26.69 -12.88 -4.21
N TRP A 134 -26.47 -11.83 -3.41
CA TRP A 134 -25.45 -10.81 -3.60
C TRP A 134 -24.17 -11.07 -2.81
N ASN A 135 -24.06 -12.20 -2.12
CA ASN A 135 -22.84 -12.55 -1.37
C ASN A 135 -21.58 -12.55 -2.26
N ALA A 136 -21.70 -12.88 -3.54
CA ALA A 136 -20.59 -12.80 -4.47
C ALA A 136 -20.11 -11.35 -4.68
N TYR A 137 -21.05 -10.41 -4.81
CA TYR A 137 -20.72 -8.97 -4.89
C TYR A 137 -20.08 -8.48 -3.60
N VAL A 138 -20.62 -8.78 -2.42
CA VAL A 138 -20.05 -8.42 -1.14
C VAL A 138 -18.60 -8.93 -1.03
N ARG A 139 -18.34 -10.17 -1.46
CA ARG A 139 -16.98 -10.74 -1.50
C ARG A 139 -16.04 -9.99 -2.45
N ALA A 140 -16.53 -9.61 -3.64
CA ALA A 140 -15.72 -8.85 -4.60
C ALA A 140 -15.34 -7.48 -4.03
N ILE A 141 -16.31 -6.72 -3.48
CA ILE A 141 -16.03 -5.39 -2.88
C ILE A 141 -15.11 -5.52 -1.66
N ALA A 142 -15.37 -6.46 -0.74
CA ALA A 142 -14.47 -6.74 0.39
C ALA A 142 -13.05 -7.10 -0.09
N GLY A 143 -12.93 -7.82 -1.22
CA GLY A 143 -11.68 -8.12 -1.88
C GLY A 143 -10.99 -6.87 -2.44
N PHE A 144 -11.71 -5.87 -2.94
CA PHE A 144 -11.12 -4.59 -3.35
C PHE A 144 -10.61 -3.79 -2.15
N MET A 145 -11.38 -3.77 -1.06
CA MET A 145 -11.05 -3.01 0.15
C MET A 145 -9.91 -3.63 0.96
N SER A 146 -9.89 -4.95 1.13
CA SER A 146 -8.97 -5.66 2.03
C SER A 146 -8.02 -6.64 1.32
N CYS A 147 -8.13 -6.83 0.02
CA CYS A 147 -7.31 -7.76 -0.80
C CYS A 147 -7.43 -9.25 -0.43
N VAL A 148 -8.34 -9.61 0.46
CA VAL A 148 -8.60 -10.97 0.92
C VAL A 148 -10.09 -11.24 0.97
N SER A 149 -10.48 -12.50 1.14
CA SER A 149 -11.89 -12.88 1.31
C SER A 149 -12.35 -12.57 2.74
N PRO A 150 -13.68 -12.35 2.97
CA PRO A 150 -14.23 -12.01 4.28
C PRO A 150 -13.88 -12.98 5.42
N GLU A 151 -13.54 -14.23 5.11
CA GLU A 151 -13.05 -15.23 6.06
C GLU A 151 -11.76 -14.81 6.77
N ASP A 152 -10.91 -14.06 6.09
CA ASP A 152 -9.57 -13.65 6.56
C ASP A 152 -9.52 -12.19 7.02
N ILE A 153 -10.65 -11.46 7.00
CA ILE A 153 -10.73 -10.06 7.40
C ILE A 153 -11.11 -9.96 8.89
N SER A 154 -10.30 -9.23 9.68
CA SER A 154 -10.73 -8.72 10.98
C SER A 154 -11.77 -7.63 10.80
N ALA A 155 -12.98 -7.81 11.36
CA ALA A 155 -14.02 -6.80 11.33
C ALA A 155 -13.60 -5.52 12.07
N THR A 156 -12.84 -5.66 13.17
CA THR A 156 -12.28 -4.51 13.93
C THR A 156 -11.32 -3.71 13.07
N ASP A 157 -10.42 -4.38 12.34
CA ASP A 157 -9.45 -3.74 11.46
C ASP A 157 -10.17 -3.02 10.30
N TYR A 158 -11.10 -3.71 9.63
CA TYR A 158 -11.89 -3.15 8.55
C TYR A 158 -12.60 -1.85 8.96
N LEU A 159 -13.32 -1.88 10.09
CA LEU A 159 -14.05 -0.72 10.60
C LEU A 159 -13.14 0.41 11.05
N ALA A 160 -11.91 0.12 11.51
CA ALA A 160 -10.97 1.18 11.87
C ALA A 160 -10.56 2.01 10.65
N TYR A 161 -10.42 1.38 9.48
CA TYR A 161 -10.18 2.09 8.23
C TYR A 161 -11.44 2.83 7.73
N ASP A 162 -12.58 2.15 7.72
CA ASP A 162 -13.84 2.69 7.23
C ASP A 162 -14.28 3.93 8.03
N ASP A 163 -14.29 3.83 9.37
CA ASP A 163 -14.65 4.93 10.27
C ASP A 163 -13.71 6.15 10.15
N ALA A 164 -12.45 5.94 9.73
CA ALA A 164 -11.48 7.02 9.55
C ALA A 164 -11.51 7.63 8.14
N SER A 165 -12.08 6.94 7.17
CA SER A 165 -12.19 7.43 5.79
C SER A 165 -13.10 8.66 5.72
N THR A 166 -12.67 9.68 4.98
CA THR A 166 -13.48 10.90 4.78
C THR A 166 -14.38 10.82 3.55
N GLY A 167 -14.22 9.78 2.72
CA GLY A 167 -14.93 9.65 1.45
C GLY A 167 -14.34 10.50 0.31
N GLU A 168 -13.46 11.46 0.61
CA GLU A 168 -12.78 12.29 -0.39
C GLU A 168 -11.70 11.48 -1.11
N ASN A 169 -11.95 11.12 -2.38
CA ASN A 169 -11.04 10.32 -3.18
C ASN A 169 -10.66 11.10 -4.44
N TRP A 170 -9.43 11.65 -4.44
CA TRP A 170 -8.94 12.51 -5.51
C TRP A 170 -7.92 11.78 -6.39
N ASN A 171 -7.70 12.29 -7.60
CA ASN A 171 -6.81 11.68 -8.58
C ASN A 171 -5.63 12.58 -8.94
N LEU A 172 -4.55 11.97 -9.39
CA LEU A 172 -3.36 12.64 -9.92
C LEU A 172 -3.19 12.24 -11.40
N PRO A 173 -3.65 13.04 -12.37
CA PRO A 173 -3.56 12.68 -13.79
C PRO A 173 -2.14 12.42 -14.30
N LEU A 174 -1.09 12.89 -13.60
CA LEU A 174 0.31 12.63 -13.95
C LEU A 174 0.89 11.40 -13.21
N GLY A 175 0.05 10.68 -12.48
CA GLY A 175 0.36 9.45 -11.78
C GLY A 175 0.81 9.65 -10.33
N TYR A 176 0.19 8.91 -9.43
CA TYR A 176 0.51 8.93 -8.00
C TYR A 176 1.91 8.37 -7.72
N GLY A 177 2.29 7.27 -8.40
CA GLY A 177 3.63 6.72 -8.27
C GLY A 177 4.72 7.67 -8.74
N THR A 178 4.44 8.50 -9.76
CA THR A 178 5.35 9.57 -10.22
C THR A 178 5.59 10.60 -9.12
N LEU A 179 4.53 11.07 -8.45
CA LEU A 179 4.64 12.00 -7.33
C LEU A 179 5.48 11.42 -6.19
N VAL A 180 5.16 10.18 -5.77
CA VAL A 180 5.88 9.51 -4.68
C VAL A 180 7.37 9.41 -5.00
N ALA A 181 7.71 8.94 -6.20
CA ALA A 181 9.10 8.85 -6.64
C ALA A 181 9.79 10.22 -6.68
N ALA A 182 9.18 11.24 -7.28
CA ALA A 182 9.74 12.59 -7.37
C ALA A 182 9.94 13.27 -6.01
N SER A 183 9.33 12.74 -4.94
CA SER A 183 9.36 13.33 -3.60
C SER A 183 10.56 12.92 -2.75
N LEU A 184 11.45 12.04 -3.23
CA LEU A 184 12.68 11.72 -2.52
C LEU A 184 13.61 12.94 -2.47
N PRO A 185 14.07 13.40 -1.29
CA PRO A 185 14.95 14.56 -1.19
C PRO A 185 16.29 14.31 -1.90
N PRO A 186 16.80 15.27 -2.70
CA PRO A 186 18.11 15.13 -3.35
C PRO A 186 19.30 14.98 -2.36
N SER A 187 19.13 15.41 -1.12
CA SER A 187 20.12 15.25 -0.05
C SER A 187 20.18 13.84 0.53
N THR A 188 19.19 12.98 0.26
CA THR A 188 19.18 11.59 0.73
C THR A 188 20.05 10.74 -0.17
N ALA A 189 21.09 10.12 0.41
CA ALA A 189 21.90 9.15 -0.32
C ALA A 189 21.01 7.93 -0.69
N LEU A 190 21.13 7.44 -1.93
CA LEU A 190 20.31 6.35 -2.45
C LEU A 190 21.18 5.22 -3.00
N ARG A 191 20.87 3.98 -2.63
CA ARG A 191 21.41 2.77 -3.25
C ARG A 191 20.28 1.86 -3.71
N LEU A 192 20.09 1.76 -5.01
CA LEU A 192 19.18 0.83 -5.66
C LEU A 192 19.82 -0.54 -5.84
N ALA A 193 19.01 -1.55 -6.12
CA ALA A 193 19.44 -2.95 -6.29
C ALA A 193 20.36 -3.43 -5.16
N THR A 194 20.14 -2.91 -3.94
CA THR A 194 20.98 -3.16 -2.76
C THR A 194 20.12 -3.70 -1.62
N PRO A 195 19.73 -4.99 -1.66
CA PRO A 195 18.97 -5.61 -0.59
C PRO A 195 19.77 -5.64 0.72
N ALA A 196 19.13 -5.26 1.82
CA ALA A 196 19.62 -5.56 3.15
C ALA A 196 19.40 -7.06 3.43
N GLU A 197 20.44 -7.76 3.88
CA GLU A 197 20.39 -9.20 4.18
C GLU A 197 20.36 -9.48 5.68
N ARG A 198 20.99 -8.60 6.49
CA ARG A 198 21.02 -8.72 7.94
C ARG A 198 21.16 -7.35 8.59
N ILE A 199 20.49 -7.18 9.72
CA ILE A 199 20.60 -6.01 10.60
C ILE A 199 21.04 -6.54 11.98
N ASP A 200 22.14 -5.97 12.49
CA ASP A 200 22.68 -6.30 13.82
C ASP A 200 22.74 -5.03 14.66
N LEU A 201 22.39 -5.13 15.94
CA LEU A 201 22.71 -4.07 16.91
C LEU A 201 24.19 -4.18 17.28
N THR A 202 24.88 -3.04 17.39
CA THR A 202 26.26 -2.94 17.80
C THR A 202 26.37 -2.07 19.08
N ALA A 203 27.53 -2.04 19.72
CA ALA A 203 27.73 -1.18 20.89
C ALA A 203 27.38 0.29 20.57
N ASP A 204 27.78 0.76 19.39
CA ASP A 204 27.70 2.17 18.99
C ASP A 204 26.57 2.51 18.02
N GLY A 205 25.69 1.57 17.67
CA GLY A 205 24.62 1.79 16.69
C GLY A 205 24.11 0.51 16.05
N VAL A 206 23.96 0.52 14.74
CA VAL A 206 23.48 -0.61 13.93
C VAL A 206 24.41 -0.89 12.76
N ALA A 207 24.43 -2.15 12.35
CA ALA A 207 25.15 -2.62 11.15
C ALA A 207 24.16 -3.28 10.20
N VAL A 208 24.13 -2.85 8.95
CA VAL A 208 23.29 -3.40 7.88
C VAL A 208 24.21 -4.11 6.89
N ALA A 209 24.12 -5.41 6.83
CA ALA A 209 24.86 -6.23 5.86
C ALA A 209 24.13 -6.29 4.53
N THR A 210 24.88 -6.08 3.45
CA THR A 210 24.44 -6.22 2.06
C THR A 210 25.48 -7.04 1.29
N ARG A 211 25.17 -7.48 0.09
CA ARG A 211 26.17 -8.14 -0.78
C ARG A 211 27.37 -7.28 -1.11
N ALA A 212 27.23 -5.94 -1.08
CA ALA A 212 28.30 -4.99 -1.35
C ALA A 212 29.16 -4.66 -0.12
N GLY A 213 28.83 -5.21 1.06
CA GLY A 213 29.51 -4.97 2.31
C GLY A 213 28.56 -4.54 3.44
N THR A 214 29.15 -4.20 4.58
CA THR A 214 28.40 -3.79 5.77
C THR A 214 28.41 -2.26 5.92
N LEU A 215 27.25 -1.69 6.07
CA LEU A 215 26.99 -0.26 6.31
C LEU A 215 26.71 -0.04 7.79
N ARG A 216 27.07 1.14 8.32
CA ARG A 216 26.90 1.46 9.73
C ARG A 216 26.13 2.78 9.88
N ALA A 217 25.23 2.80 10.84
CA ALA A 217 24.48 3.99 11.21
C ALA A 217 24.19 3.98 12.72
N GLU A 218 23.67 5.08 13.25
CA GLU A 218 23.22 5.13 14.64
C GLU A 218 21.83 4.48 14.81
N ALA A 219 21.00 4.53 13.75
CA ALA A 219 19.67 3.92 13.73
C ALA A 219 19.30 3.38 12.36
N VAL A 220 18.31 2.48 12.33
CA VAL A 220 17.68 1.96 11.12
C VAL A 220 16.18 2.21 11.19
N ILE A 221 15.60 2.68 10.07
CA ILE A 221 14.15 2.68 9.84
C ILE A 221 13.83 1.60 8.81
N LEU A 222 13.11 0.57 9.23
CA LEU A 222 12.73 -0.57 8.39
C LEU A 222 11.32 -0.35 7.84
N THR A 223 11.21 -0.22 6.50
CA THR A 223 9.96 0.13 5.81
C THR A 223 9.53 -0.92 4.81
N VAL A 224 10.03 -2.15 4.99
CA VAL A 224 9.67 -3.28 4.14
C VAL A 224 8.24 -3.75 4.40
N SER A 225 7.66 -4.48 3.45
CA SER A 225 6.32 -5.05 3.61
C SER A 225 6.26 -6.10 4.73
N THR A 226 5.06 -6.36 5.25
CA THR A 226 4.84 -7.41 6.26
C THR A 226 5.23 -8.79 5.73
N ALA A 227 5.04 -9.07 4.44
CA ALA A 227 5.47 -10.33 3.83
C ALA A 227 6.99 -10.51 3.87
N VAL A 228 7.77 -9.44 3.63
CA VAL A 228 9.23 -9.46 3.74
C VAL A 228 9.67 -9.57 5.19
N LEU A 229 9.01 -8.83 6.11
CA LEU A 229 9.35 -8.81 7.53
C LEU A 229 9.05 -10.15 8.22
N ALA A 230 7.92 -10.79 7.92
CA ALA A 230 7.57 -12.10 8.44
C ALA A 230 8.45 -13.24 7.87
N GLY A 231 9.02 -13.04 6.69
CA GLY A 231 9.89 -13.98 6.00
C GLY A 231 11.35 -13.96 6.49
N ASP A 232 12.21 -14.65 5.77
CA ASP A 232 13.64 -14.82 6.10
C ASP A 232 14.58 -14.01 5.21
N ALA A 233 14.02 -13.08 4.39
CA ALA A 233 14.81 -12.29 3.45
C ALA A 233 15.79 -11.34 4.16
N ILE A 234 15.45 -10.86 5.35
CA ILE A 234 16.29 -10.02 6.19
C ILE A 234 16.40 -10.68 7.57
N ARG A 235 17.63 -11.02 7.99
CA ARG A 235 17.87 -11.46 9.35
C ARG A 235 17.87 -10.25 10.29
N LEU A 236 16.98 -10.23 11.26
CA LEU A 236 16.88 -9.19 12.27
C LEU A 236 17.63 -9.57 13.56
N PRO A 237 17.93 -8.59 14.45
CA PRO A 237 18.54 -8.86 15.75
C PRO A 237 17.70 -9.81 16.61
N PRO A 238 18.33 -10.62 17.49
CA PRO A 238 17.60 -11.38 18.50
C PRO A 238 16.71 -10.49 19.36
N GLY A 239 15.52 -10.98 19.72
CA GLY A 239 14.51 -10.22 20.48
C GLY A 239 13.49 -9.50 19.59
N THR A 240 13.63 -9.54 18.25
CA THR A 240 12.68 -8.96 17.31
C THR A 240 11.58 -9.93 16.85
N GLU A 241 11.54 -11.12 17.41
CA GLU A 241 10.52 -12.15 17.12
C GLU A 241 9.08 -11.61 17.24
N PRO A 242 8.72 -10.77 18.25
CA PRO A 242 7.37 -10.22 18.37
C PRO A 242 6.94 -9.34 17.17
N TRP A 243 7.88 -8.66 16.49
CA TRP A 243 7.58 -7.88 15.28
C TRP A 243 7.35 -8.77 14.07
N ARG A 244 8.11 -9.86 13.95
CA ARG A 244 7.89 -10.87 12.90
C ARG A 244 6.55 -11.57 13.08
N GLU A 245 6.20 -11.94 14.31
CA GLU A 245 4.90 -12.51 14.65
C GLU A 245 3.77 -11.54 14.32
N ALA A 246 3.89 -10.25 14.70
CA ALA A 246 2.92 -9.22 14.34
C ALA A 246 2.80 -9.05 12.82
N ALA A 247 3.91 -9.09 12.08
CA ALA A 247 3.88 -9.01 10.63
C ALA A 247 3.22 -10.25 9.99
N ALA A 248 3.37 -11.43 10.57
CA ALA A 248 2.79 -12.68 10.06
C ALA A 248 1.26 -12.70 10.16
N VAL A 249 0.66 -12.03 11.15
CA VAL A 249 -0.80 -11.90 11.31
C VAL A 249 -1.39 -10.65 10.62
N LEU A 250 -0.54 -9.91 9.91
CA LEU A 250 -0.88 -8.82 9.00
C LEU A 250 -0.46 -9.17 7.56
N PRO A 251 -0.92 -10.29 6.99
CA PRO A 251 -0.48 -10.71 5.67
C PRO A 251 -0.83 -9.66 4.61
N LEU A 252 -0.05 -9.62 3.53
CA LEU A 252 -0.46 -8.90 2.33
C LEU A 252 -1.50 -9.72 1.58
N GLY A 253 -2.62 -9.07 1.29
CA GLY A 253 -3.62 -9.62 0.40
C GLY A 253 -3.20 -9.53 -1.07
N ARG A 254 -4.14 -9.84 -1.97
CA ARG A 254 -3.93 -9.85 -3.41
C ARG A 254 -4.80 -8.80 -4.07
N ASN A 255 -4.15 -7.96 -4.85
CA ASN A 255 -4.80 -7.02 -5.73
C ASN A 255 -3.93 -6.83 -6.96
N GLU A 256 -4.52 -6.97 -8.13
CA GLU A 256 -3.81 -6.87 -9.40
C GLU A 256 -4.63 -6.03 -10.36
N LYS A 257 -3.97 -5.36 -11.29
CA LYS A 257 -4.57 -4.56 -12.35
C LYS A 257 -4.32 -5.20 -13.71
N VAL A 258 -5.33 -5.13 -14.57
CA VAL A 258 -5.23 -5.47 -16.00
C VAL A 258 -5.59 -4.25 -16.80
N PHE A 259 -4.70 -3.83 -17.70
CA PHE A 259 -4.91 -2.72 -18.60
C PHE A 259 -5.16 -3.23 -20.02
N LEU A 260 -6.19 -2.67 -20.65
CA LEU A 260 -6.57 -2.97 -22.02
C LEU A 260 -6.55 -1.68 -22.84
N GLU A 261 -5.96 -1.71 -24.02
CA GLU A 261 -6.03 -0.62 -24.99
C GLU A 261 -7.37 -0.66 -25.73
N ILE A 262 -8.01 0.49 -25.88
CA ILE A 262 -9.25 0.65 -26.66
C ILE A 262 -8.87 1.04 -28.08
N GLY A 263 -9.24 0.20 -29.04
CA GLY A 263 -9.04 0.47 -30.45
C GLY A 263 -10.00 1.53 -31.02
N PRO A 264 -9.72 2.03 -32.22
CA PRO A 264 -10.58 3.00 -32.90
C PRO A 264 -12.00 2.46 -33.11
N GLY A 265 -13.00 3.33 -32.94
CA GLY A 265 -14.41 3.02 -33.21
C GLY A 265 -15.17 2.34 -32.07
N ALA A 266 -14.53 2.07 -30.93
CA ALA A 266 -15.22 1.59 -29.75
C ALA A 266 -16.05 2.71 -29.11
N ALA A 267 -17.32 2.46 -28.86
CA ALA A 267 -18.28 3.43 -28.31
C ALA A 267 -18.30 3.39 -26.78
N PHE A 268 -17.17 3.64 -26.11
CA PHE A 268 -17.13 3.84 -24.67
C PHE A 268 -17.24 5.32 -24.32
N GLY A 269 -18.06 5.65 -23.32
CA GLY A 269 -18.09 6.98 -22.72
C GLY A 269 -16.75 7.31 -22.02
N PRO A 270 -16.41 8.60 -21.83
CA PRO A 270 -15.26 8.99 -21.03
C PRO A 270 -15.52 8.78 -19.54
N ASP A 271 -14.45 8.51 -18.78
CA ASP A 271 -14.45 8.44 -17.31
C ASP A 271 -15.61 7.65 -16.70
N SER A 272 -15.92 6.49 -17.31
CA SER A 272 -17.02 5.64 -16.88
C SER A 272 -16.52 4.56 -15.93
N HIS A 273 -17.42 4.09 -15.05
CA HIS A 273 -17.15 2.97 -14.13
C HIS A 273 -18.18 1.86 -14.31
N ALA A 274 -17.74 0.62 -14.17
CA ALA A 274 -18.62 -0.55 -14.16
C ALA A 274 -18.06 -1.65 -13.26
N TYR A 275 -18.95 -2.43 -12.67
CA TYR A 275 -18.59 -3.72 -12.10
C TYR A 275 -18.86 -4.82 -13.12
N GLY A 276 -18.04 -5.86 -13.11
CA GLY A 276 -18.23 -7.02 -13.98
C GLY A 276 -19.47 -7.82 -13.60
N ASN A 277 -19.33 -9.13 -13.40
CA ASN A 277 -20.46 -9.98 -13.03
C ASN A 277 -20.75 -9.88 -11.52
N LEU A 278 -21.84 -9.22 -11.12
CA LEU A 278 -22.24 -9.05 -9.70
C LEU A 278 -22.52 -10.39 -8.97
N ARG A 279 -22.59 -11.51 -9.70
CA ARG A 279 -22.80 -12.86 -9.17
C ARG A 279 -21.52 -13.70 -9.12
N ASP A 280 -20.36 -13.10 -9.38
CA ASP A 280 -19.04 -13.75 -9.30
C ASP A 280 -18.11 -12.96 -8.37
N ALA A 281 -17.62 -13.59 -7.31
CA ALA A 281 -16.68 -12.99 -6.37
C ALA A 281 -15.32 -12.66 -7.00
N ARG A 282 -15.03 -13.14 -8.20
CA ARG A 282 -13.84 -12.83 -8.99
C ARG A 282 -14.02 -11.62 -9.90
N SER A 283 -15.17 -10.98 -9.85
CA SER A 283 -15.48 -9.82 -10.70
C SER A 283 -14.48 -8.69 -10.50
N ALA A 284 -14.20 -7.97 -11.60
CA ALA A 284 -13.38 -6.77 -11.58
C ALA A 284 -14.24 -5.50 -11.45
N ALA A 285 -13.62 -4.44 -10.93
CA ALA A 285 -14.07 -3.06 -11.10
C ALA A 285 -13.35 -2.45 -12.30
N TYR A 286 -14.09 -1.80 -13.19
CA TYR A 286 -13.58 -1.25 -14.43
C TYR A 286 -13.61 0.27 -14.42
N SER A 287 -12.44 0.90 -14.60
CA SER A 287 -12.33 2.30 -15.00
C SER A 287 -12.16 2.35 -16.52
N ILE A 288 -13.12 2.97 -17.21
CA ILE A 288 -13.20 3.00 -18.67
C ILE A 288 -12.87 4.40 -19.14
N ARG A 289 -11.80 4.53 -19.95
CA ARG A 289 -11.27 5.80 -20.46
C ARG A 289 -10.93 6.80 -19.34
N PRO A 290 -10.20 6.37 -18.27
CA PRO A 290 -9.79 7.28 -17.21
C PRO A 290 -9.05 8.49 -17.82
N ASN A 291 -9.35 9.69 -17.36
CA ASN A 291 -8.84 10.94 -17.92
C ASN A 291 -9.08 11.09 -19.45
N GLY A 292 -10.07 10.41 -20.02
CA GLY A 292 -10.36 10.39 -21.44
C GLY A 292 -9.41 9.53 -22.29
N TRP A 293 -8.45 8.83 -21.70
CA TRP A 293 -7.48 7.98 -22.42
C TRP A 293 -8.15 6.74 -23.02
N PRO A 294 -7.67 6.22 -24.17
CA PRO A 294 -8.24 5.02 -24.78
C PRO A 294 -7.74 3.75 -24.08
N VAL A 295 -7.97 3.66 -22.79
CA VAL A 295 -7.57 2.55 -21.90
C VAL A 295 -8.75 2.11 -21.06
N ILE A 296 -8.84 0.82 -20.77
CA ILE A 296 -9.66 0.27 -19.69
C ILE A 296 -8.70 -0.28 -18.63
N GLU A 297 -8.92 0.12 -17.39
CA GLU A 297 -8.29 -0.49 -16.23
C GLU A 297 -9.30 -1.44 -15.57
N ALA A 298 -8.90 -2.68 -15.35
CA ALA A 298 -9.63 -3.64 -14.55
C ALA A 298 -8.88 -3.85 -13.24
N PHE A 299 -9.53 -3.57 -12.13
CA PHE A 299 -9.04 -3.75 -10.78
C PHE A 299 -9.61 -5.03 -10.19
N LEU A 300 -8.74 -5.99 -9.87
CA LEU A 300 -9.11 -7.28 -9.33
C LEU A 300 -8.58 -7.43 -7.90
N GLY A 301 -9.45 -7.69 -6.94
CA GLY A 301 -9.12 -7.92 -5.54
C GLY A 301 -9.40 -9.36 -5.10
N GLY A 302 -8.79 -9.77 -3.99
CA GLY A 302 -9.09 -11.04 -3.33
C GLY A 302 -9.10 -12.26 -4.26
N GLU A 303 -10.31 -12.82 -4.49
CA GLU A 303 -10.49 -13.99 -5.35
C GLU A 303 -10.21 -13.69 -6.83
N GLY A 304 -10.57 -12.49 -7.32
CA GLY A 304 -10.30 -12.09 -8.70
C GLY A 304 -8.80 -11.99 -9.01
N ALA A 305 -8.01 -11.45 -8.10
CA ALA A 305 -6.56 -11.34 -8.26
C ALA A 305 -5.84 -12.70 -8.27
N ARG A 306 -6.46 -13.75 -7.74
CA ARG A 306 -5.91 -15.13 -7.81
C ARG A 306 -5.74 -15.61 -9.23
N ILE A 307 -6.60 -15.17 -10.16
CA ILE A 307 -6.50 -15.53 -11.59
C ILE A 307 -5.11 -15.17 -12.13
N LEU A 308 -4.65 -13.93 -11.90
CA LEU A 308 -3.32 -13.51 -12.36
C LEU A 308 -2.19 -14.23 -11.63
N ARG A 309 -2.36 -14.48 -10.34
CA ARG A 309 -1.33 -15.18 -9.55
C ARG A 309 -1.17 -16.63 -9.94
N GLU A 310 -2.27 -17.37 -10.11
CA GLU A 310 -2.27 -18.81 -10.31
C GLU A 310 -2.12 -19.18 -11.80
N GLU A 311 -2.84 -18.46 -12.68
CA GLU A 311 -2.95 -18.76 -14.10
C GLU A 311 -2.12 -17.80 -15.00
N GLY A 312 -1.77 -16.63 -14.46
CA GLY A 312 -0.92 -15.65 -15.14
C GLY A 312 -1.69 -14.58 -15.94
N PRO A 313 -0.95 -13.63 -16.56
CA PRO A 313 -1.55 -12.46 -17.23
C PRO A 313 -2.52 -12.82 -18.35
N ALA A 314 -2.25 -13.88 -19.13
CA ALA A 314 -3.12 -14.30 -20.22
C ALA A 314 -4.53 -14.68 -19.74
N ALA A 315 -4.63 -15.36 -18.60
CA ALA A 315 -5.91 -15.68 -17.98
C ALA A 315 -6.63 -14.42 -17.46
N GLY A 316 -5.87 -13.48 -16.86
CA GLY A 316 -6.42 -12.17 -16.45
C GLY A 316 -7.03 -11.42 -17.64
N PHE A 317 -6.33 -11.32 -18.76
CA PHE A 317 -6.87 -10.71 -19.99
C PHE A 317 -8.10 -11.44 -20.53
N ALA A 318 -8.11 -12.78 -20.50
CA ALA A 318 -9.27 -13.56 -20.94
C ALA A 318 -10.49 -13.34 -20.03
N HIS A 319 -10.28 -13.32 -18.72
CA HIS A 319 -11.32 -13.05 -17.74
C HIS A 319 -11.93 -11.66 -17.93
N THR A 320 -11.10 -10.60 -17.93
CA THR A 320 -11.58 -9.22 -18.11
C THR A 320 -12.28 -9.02 -19.45
N LYS A 321 -11.76 -9.61 -20.53
CA LYS A 321 -12.43 -9.58 -21.83
C LYS A 321 -13.80 -10.24 -21.79
N THR A 322 -13.93 -11.38 -21.12
CA THR A 322 -15.21 -12.10 -20.98
C THR A 322 -16.24 -11.26 -20.24
N GLU A 323 -15.85 -10.61 -19.14
CA GLU A 323 -16.75 -9.72 -18.39
C GLU A 323 -17.16 -8.50 -19.22
N LEU A 324 -16.21 -7.84 -19.91
CA LEU A 324 -16.51 -6.69 -20.76
C LEU A 324 -17.44 -7.05 -21.92
N VAL A 325 -17.25 -8.21 -22.55
CA VAL A 325 -18.21 -8.73 -23.53
C VAL A 325 -19.56 -8.98 -22.88
N GLY A 326 -19.55 -9.50 -21.66
CA GLY A 326 -20.75 -9.64 -20.85
C GLY A 326 -21.49 -8.32 -20.65
N LEU A 327 -20.81 -7.23 -20.34
CA LEU A 327 -21.37 -5.89 -20.08
C LEU A 327 -21.80 -5.16 -21.37
N PHE A 328 -20.94 -5.14 -22.39
CA PHE A 328 -21.06 -4.24 -23.55
C PHE A 328 -21.41 -4.96 -24.86
N GLY A 329 -21.46 -6.29 -24.86
CA GLY A 329 -21.75 -7.09 -26.05
C GLY A 329 -20.51 -7.53 -26.84
N ASN A 330 -20.74 -8.38 -27.85
CA ASN A 330 -19.65 -9.05 -28.59
C ASN A 330 -18.75 -8.11 -29.38
N GLU A 331 -19.23 -6.93 -29.73
CA GLU A 331 -18.47 -5.93 -30.53
C GLU A 331 -17.21 -5.46 -29.81
N VAL A 332 -17.26 -5.40 -28.45
CA VAL A 332 -16.13 -5.02 -27.61
C VAL A 332 -14.94 -5.98 -27.78
N ALA A 333 -15.20 -7.25 -28.04
CA ALA A 333 -14.16 -8.27 -28.16
C ALA A 333 -13.09 -7.96 -29.23
N SER A 334 -13.48 -7.28 -30.30
CA SER A 334 -12.56 -6.86 -31.38
C SER A 334 -11.95 -5.48 -31.15
N ALA A 335 -12.53 -4.69 -30.26
CA ALA A 335 -12.17 -3.31 -30.00
C ALA A 335 -11.12 -3.15 -28.88
N ILE A 336 -10.87 -4.18 -28.07
CA ILE A 336 -9.92 -4.13 -26.95
C ILE A 336 -8.76 -5.07 -27.16
N ARG A 337 -7.57 -4.64 -26.72
CA ARG A 337 -6.32 -5.40 -26.78
C ARG A 337 -5.58 -5.38 -25.45
N PRO A 338 -4.89 -6.49 -25.07
CA PRO A 338 -4.01 -6.49 -23.90
C PRO A 338 -2.96 -5.39 -23.97
N LEU A 339 -2.78 -4.60 -22.91
CA LEU A 339 -1.76 -3.58 -22.79
C LEU A 339 -0.73 -3.95 -21.70
N ALA A 340 -1.18 -4.18 -20.47
CA ALA A 340 -0.33 -4.56 -19.36
C ALA A 340 -1.14 -5.31 -18.28
N ALA A 341 -0.44 -6.06 -17.44
CA ALA A 341 -1.01 -6.63 -16.22
C ALA A 341 0.04 -6.60 -15.11
N THR A 342 -0.39 -6.39 -13.88
CA THR A 342 0.48 -6.40 -12.71
C THR A 342 0.73 -7.82 -12.19
N SER A 343 1.68 -7.95 -11.28
CA SER A 343 2.01 -9.21 -10.62
C SER A 343 2.62 -8.98 -9.24
N TRP A 344 2.03 -8.10 -8.46
CA TRP A 344 2.53 -7.70 -7.12
C TRP A 344 2.70 -8.90 -6.20
N SER A 345 1.77 -9.84 -6.26
CA SER A 345 1.80 -11.07 -5.45
C SER A 345 2.93 -12.04 -5.80
N ARG A 346 3.60 -11.85 -6.95
CA ARG A 346 4.76 -12.64 -7.39
C ARG A 346 6.10 -11.94 -7.17
N MET A 347 6.10 -10.68 -6.77
CA MET A 347 7.32 -9.91 -6.52
C MET A 347 7.89 -10.24 -5.14
N ALA A 348 8.99 -11.01 -5.08
CA ALA A 348 9.61 -11.44 -3.81
C ALA A 348 10.03 -10.27 -2.90
N THR A 349 10.30 -9.08 -3.45
CA THR A 349 10.67 -7.86 -2.71
C THR A 349 9.46 -7.13 -2.11
N ILE A 350 8.22 -7.55 -2.43
CA ILE A 350 6.97 -6.95 -1.98
C ILE A 350 6.04 -8.01 -1.38
N GLY A 351 5.66 -9.04 -2.14
CA GLY A 351 4.92 -10.22 -1.70
C GLY A 351 3.40 -10.12 -1.79
N GLY A 352 2.83 -9.01 -2.24
CA GLY A 352 1.38 -8.82 -2.36
C GLY A 352 0.96 -7.37 -2.52
N ALA A 353 -0.31 -7.08 -2.31
CA ALA A 353 -0.85 -5.73 -2.41
C ALA A 353 -0.69 -4.94 -1.10
N TYR A 354 -1.70 -4.91 -0.24
CA TYR A 354 -1.64 -4.23 1.05
C TYR A 354 -2.03 -5.16 2.20
N SER A 355 -1.76 -4.72 3.45
CA SER A 355 -1.91 -5.56 4.63
C SER A 355 -3.37 -5.59 5.12
N CYS A 356 -3.81 -6.76 5.55
CA CYS A 356 -5.07 -6.98 6.24
C CYS A 356 -4.79 -7.72 7.55
N ALA A 357 -5.40 -7.29 8.65
CA ALA A 357 -5.28 -8.05 9.89
C ALA A 357 -6.18 -9.30 9.84
N LEU A 358 -5.63 -10.43 10.27
CA LEU A 358 -6.43 -11.63 10.48
C LEU A 358 -7.44 -11.41 11.63
N PRO A 359 -8.56 -12.14 11.65
CA PRO A 359 -9.55 -12.04 12.71
C PRO A 359 -8.94 -12.13 14.12
N GLY A 360 -9.22 -11.13 14.97
CA GLY A 360 -8.67 -11.00 16.32
C GLY A 360 -7.31 -10.30 16.40
N GLU A 361 -6.66 -9.98 15.28
CA GLU A 361 -5.28 -9.51 15.24
C GLU A 361 -5.10 -8.02 14.89
N ALA A 362 -6.17 -7.21 14.91
CA ALA A 362 -6.09 -5.77 14.61
C ALA A 362 -5.03 -5.04 15.47
N ARG A 363 -4.79 -5.48 16.71
CA ARG A 363 -3.79 -4.91 17.62
C ARG A 363 -2.34 -5.14 17.17
N ALA A 364 -2.09 -6.05 16.23
CA ALA A 364 -0.76 -6.32 15.71
C ALA A 364 -0.16 -5.09 15.02
N ARG A 365 -0.97 -4.19 14.44
CA ARG A 365 -0.51 -2.92 13.84
C ARG A 365 0.23 -2.04 14.85
N ALA A 366 -0.36 -1.87 16.05
CA ALA A 366 0.25 -1.09 17.11
C ALA A 366 1.53 -1.74 17.66
N ARG A 367 1.59 -3.09 17.72
CA ARG A 367 2.82 -3.81 18.10
C ARG A 367 3.91 -3.61 17.04
N LEU A 368 3.56 -3.77 15.78
CA LEU A 368 4.49 -3.62 14.66
C LEU A 368 5.10 -2.21 14.61
N ALA A 369 4.36 -1.20 15.06
CA ALA A 369 4.81 0.19 15.08
C ALA A 369 5.82 0.51 16.20
N GLN A 370 6.00 -0.35 17.20
CA GLN A 370 6.89 -0.07 18.33
C GLN A 370 8.37 -0.06 17.91
N PRO A 371 9.20 0.85 18.45
CA PRO A 371 10.63 0.80 18.23
C PRO A 371 11.28 -0.37 19.00
N PHE A 372 12.43 -0.83 18.52
CA PHE A 372 13.24 -1.83 19.21
C PHE A 372 14.59 -1.22 19.62
N GLU A 373 14.89 -1.24 20.93
CA GLU A 373 16.14 -0.78 21.54
C GLU A 373 16.52 0.67 21.15
N ASP A 374 15.53 1.53 20.85
CA ASP A 374 15.72 2.90 20.36
C ASP A 374 16.70 3.02 19.16
N ARG A 375 16.84 1.94 18.39
CA ARG A 375 17.79 1.85 17.26
C ARG A 375 17.17 1.26 16.01
N LEU A 376 16.15 0.43 16.12
CA LEU A 376 15.41 -0.12 15.00
C LEU A 376 13.96 0.35 15.10
N PHE A 377 13.52 1.07 14.07
CA PHE A 377 12.20 1.67 13.96
C PHE A 377 11.47 1.03 12.79
N PHE A 378 10.16 0.83 12.92
CA PHE A 378 9.35 0.14 11.92
C PHE A 378 8.32 1.10 11.34
N ALA A 379 8.22 1.16 10.03
CA ALA A 379 7.23 1.94 9.30
C ALA A 379 6.71 1.17 8.08
N GLY A 380 5.67 1.67 7.47
CA GLY A 380 4.94 1.05 6.37
C GLY A 380 3.46 1.16 6.65
N GLU A 381 2.62 1.00 5.62
CA GLU A 381 1.16 1.14 5.78
C GLU A 381 0.61 0.23 6.89
N ALA A 382 1.17 -0.96 7.07
CA ALA A 382 0.74 -1.93 8.07
C ALA A 382 0.92 -1.45 9.52
N THR A 383 1.78 -0.45 9.78
CA THR A 383 1.99 0.15 11.10
C THR A 383 1.07 1.32 11.41
N HIS A 384 0.27 1.77 10.44
CA HIS A 384 -0.68 2.86 10.66
C HIS A 384 -1.94 2.32 11.35
N PRO A 385 -2.51 3.02 12.34
CA PRO A 385 -3.63 2.50 13.13
C PRO A 385 -4.95 2.43 12.36
N PHE A 386 -5.15 3.26 11.32
CA PHE A 386 -6.39 3.36 10.56
C PHE A 386 -6.21 3.69 9.07
N ASP A 387 -5.12 4.34 8.64
CA ASP A 387 -4.82 4.57 7.21
C ASP A 387 -3.90 3.48 6.63
N PHE A 388 -3.93 2.28 7.20
CA PHE A 388 -3.29 1.13 6.56
C PHE A 388 -3.88 0.92 5.15
N THR A 389 -3.28 0.07 4.33
CA THR A 389 -3.63 -0.14 2.90
C THR A 389 -3.30 1.03 1.98
N THR A 390 -2.93 2.21 2.50
CA THR A 390 -2.79 3.44 1.73
C THR A 390 -1.36 3.96 1.63
N ALA A 391 -1.07 4.71 0.57
CA ALA A 391 0.22 5.36 0.39
C ALA A 391 0.43 6.54 1.37
N HIS A 392 -0.65 7.22 1.80
CA HIS A 392 -0.52 8.30 2.78
C HIS A 392 -0.28 7.75 4.19
N GLY A 393 -0.98 6.70 4.61
CA GLY A 393 -0.68 6.04 5.88
C GLY A 393 0.74 5.47 5.91
N ALA A 394 1.23 4.95 4.78
CA ALA A 394 2.65 4.58 4.66
C ALA A 394 3.58 5.78 4.88
N HIS A 395 3.34 6.92 4.19
CA HIS A 395 4.09 8.15 4.36
C HIS A 395 4.11 8.60 5.82
N ASP A 396 2.96 8.71 6.45
CA ASP A 396 2.80 9.22 7.81
C ASP A 396 3.46 8.30 8.84
N SER A 397 3.41 6.98 8.61
CA SER A 397 4.18 6.02 9.43
C SER A 397 5.70 6.23 9.30
N GLY A 398 6.17 6.59 8.09
CA GLY A 398 7.57 6.94 7.85
C GLY A 398 8.00 8.20 8.59
N VAL A 399 7.16 9.23 8.58
CA VAL A 399 7.37 10.48 9.34
C VAL A 399 7.41 10.19 10.84
N ARG A 400 6.47 9.41 11.36
CA ARG A 400 6.45 8.96 12.77
C ARG A 400 7.75 8.25 13.16
N ALA A 401 8.16 7.26 12.39
CA ALA A 401 9.39 6.51 12.69
C ALA A 401 10.66 7.39 12.61
N ALA A 402 10.68 8.36 11.71
CA ALA A 402 11.76 9.35 11.66
C ALA A 402 11.78 10.24 12.90
N ASP A 403 10.63 10.69 13.39
CA ASP A 403 10.55 11.48 14.63
C ASP A 403 11.00 10.66 15.86
N GLU A 404 10.62 9.40 15.95
CA GLU A 404 11.11 8.47 16.99
C GLU A 404 12.62 8.31 16.92
N ALA A 405 13.19 8.12 15.74
CA ALA A 405 14.63 8.04 15.53
C ALA A 405 15.35 9.33 15.94
N LEU A 406 14.80 10.50 15.58
CA LEU A 406 15.33 11.81 15.97
C LEU A 406 15.38 11.98 17.50
N VAL A 407 14.33 11.58 18.21
CA VAL A 407 14.29 11.61 19.69
C VAL A 407 15.40 10.73 20.27
N ALA A 408 15.57 9.52 19.76
CA ALA A 408 16.61 8.59 20.19
C ALA A 408 18.03 9.12 19.93
N LEU A 409 18.28 9.69 18.75
CA LEU A 409 19.57 10.31 18.39
C LEU A 409 19.92 11.46 19.34
N HIS A 410 18.99 12.38 19.57
CA HIS A 410 19.20 13.52 20.47
C HIS A 410 19.42 13.08 21.92
N GLY A 411 18.72 12.02 22.38
CA GLY A 411 18.92 11.45 23.71
C GLY A 411 20.35 10.93 23.92
N ARG A 412 20.89 10.21 22.94
CA ARG A 412 22.27 9.68 22.97
C ARG A 412 23.33 10.78 22.98
N VAL A 413 23.16 11.83 22.17
CA VAL A 413 24.09 12.99 22.16
C VAL A 413 24.13 13.67 23.54
N ARG A 414 22.99 13.82 24.21
CA ARG A 414 22.93 14.42 25.57
C ARG A 414 23.57 13.52 26.61
N ALA A 415 23.39 12.21 26.55
CA ALA A 415 24.02 11.25 27.45
C ALA A 415 25.55 11.25 27.30
N GLY A 416 26.04 11.15 26.08
CA GLY A 416 27.48 11.18 25.79
C GLY A 416 28.18 12.50 26.26
N ARG A 417 27.51 13.66 26.14
CA ARG A 417 28.01 14.92 26.68
C ARG A 417 28.07 14.95 28.21
N ARG A 418 27.09 14.35 28.89
CA ARG A 418 27.08 14.25 30.38
C ARG A 418 28.23 13.36 30.87
N ASP A 419 28.44 12.21 30.20
CA ASP A 419 29.51 11.27 30.56
C ASP A 419 30.90 11.87 30.32
N ALA A 420 31.10 12.61 29.23
CA ALA A 420 32.35 13.34 28.96
C ALA A 420 32.63 14.44 29.98
N LEU A 421 31.60 15.19 30.41
CA LEU A 421 31.71 16.17 31.47
C LEU A 421 32.04 15.53 32.84
N ALA A 422 31.40 14.39 33.15
CA ALA A 422 31.68 13.66 34.39
C ALA A 422 33.07 13.02 34.42
N ALA A 423 33.57 12.56 33.26
CA ALA A 423 34.94 12.06 33.13
C ALA A 423 36.00 13.17 33.24
N GLY A 424 35.74 14.34 32.66
CA GLY A 424 36.61 15.51 32.75
C GLY A 424 36.76 16.07 34.16
N THR A 425 35.70 16.05 34.98
CA THR A 425 35.72 16.45 36.38
C THR A 425 36.46 15.45 37.28
N ARG A 426 36.50 14.14 36.91
CA ARG A 426 37.29 13.14 37.66
C ARG A 426 38.78 13.15 37.32
N ALA A 427 39.16 13.67 36.15
CA ALA A 427 40.56 13.79 35.76
C ALA A 427 41.25 15.08 36.25
N ALA A 428 40.44 16.04 36.75
CA ALA A 428 40.94 17.35 37.24
C ALA A 428 40.93 17.45 38.79
N GLY A 429 40.57 16.41 39.52
CA GLY A 429 40.68 16.31 40.96
C GLY A 429 41.67 15.20 41.35
#